data_cd8ac258dec7b1e349a93d6259867a3c
#
_entry.id   cd8ac258dec7b1e349a93d6259867a3c
#
_cell.length_a   1.000
_cell.length_b   1.000
_cell.length_c   1.000
_cell.angle_alpha   90.00
_cell.angle_beta   90.00
_cell.angle_gamma   90.00
#
_symmetry.space_group_name_H-M   'P 1'
#
loop_
_entity.id
_entity.type
_entity.pdbx_description
1 polymer ?
#
loop_
_entity_poly.entity_id
_entity_poly.type
_entity_poly.pdbx_seq_one_letter_code
_entity_poly.pdbx_strand_id
1 'polypeptide(L)'
;AILIYLVVLGHLISGYLKQNEYVDTLYLIIYLFHMPAFILISGHFSRKIKGLKDLKKIGKTLLLPYVIFQLLYSLYYKNVFGDGVEIEFLEPRYALWFLLSMIMWKMMLWIFGNHKGMIGVSVIVSLLVGYISEVNECLSLSRTFFFFPFFLIGYYLDRENFVKMKNKWNVRIASVLAISLVLFVYVYGDIRWKEWFFGRIPYEEIHYGILDSAVLSRLFIYILMMVSTYVFLTLVPKGNRWYTAIGSKTLVVYLLHLFIIRAFKETEIYVWIENTSNYIALFAIAFVIVYVLSRNWVCRVTAPLMMAHKK
;
A
#
# COMPACT_ATOMS: atom_id res chain seq x y z
N ALA A 1 -4.39 -11.99 0.60
CA ALA A 1 -3.40 -12.69 -0.23
C ALA A 1 -3.06 -11.91 -1.50
N ILE A 2 -4.04 -11.69 -2.42
CA ILE A 2 -3.79 -11.02 -3.71
C ILE A 2 -3.09 -9.66 -3.54
N LEU A 3 -3.58 -8.79 -2.65
CA LEU A 3 -3.00 -7.47 -2.43
C LEU A 3 -1.54 -7.52 -1.98
N ILE A 4 -1.16 -8.44 -1.10
CA ILE A 4 0.23 -8.55 -0.67
C ILE A 4 1.14 -9.07 -1.79
N TYR A 5 0.62 -9.93 -2.66
CA TYR A 5 1.31 -10.34 -3.88
C TYR A 5 1.56 -9.14 -4.82
N LEU A 6 0.54 -8.28 -5.00
CA LEU A 6 0.67 -7.07 -5.82
C LEU A 6 1.65 -6.05 -5.21
N VAL A 7 1.73 -5.96 -3.87
CA VAL A 7 2.75 -5.15 -3.19
C VAL A 7 4.16 -5.63 -3.57
N VAL A 8 4.41 -6.94 -3.46
CA VAL A 8 5.72 -7.52 -3.80
C VAL A 8 6.03 -7.36 -5.28
N LEU A 9 5.06 -7.66 -6.14
CA LEU A 9 5.20 -7.49 -7.59
C LEU A 9 5.48 -6.04 -7.97
N GLY A 10 4.74 -5.08 -7.40
CA GLY A 10 4.95 -3.65 -7.65
C GLY A 10 6.36 -3.18 -7.26
N HIS A 11 6.88 -3.65 -6.12
CA HIS A 11 8.25 -3.33 -5.71
C HIS A 11 9.32 -4.00 -6.58
N LEU A 12 9.07 -5.19 -7.13
CA LEU A 12 9.96 -5.81 -8.12
C LEU A 12 9.96 -5.03 -9.43
N ILE A 13 8.79 -4.71 -9.96
CA ILE A 13 8.61 -3.95 -11.21
C ILE A 13 9.24 -2.56 -11.11
N SER A 14 9.22 -1.93 -9.93
CA SER A 14 9.75 -0.56 -9.73
C SER A 14 11.22 -0.39 -10.13
N GLY A 15 11.98 -1.45 -10.24
CA GLY A 15 13.36 -1.42 -10.71
C GLY A 15 13.52 -1.30 -12.22
N TYR A 16 12.47 -1.59 -12.99
CA TYR A 16 12.49 -1.62 -14.45
C TYR A 16 11.63 -0.53 -15.10
N LEU A 17 11.25 0.50 -14.34
CA LEU A 17 10.45 1.61 -14.84
C LEU A 17 11.22 2.42 -15.89
N LYS A 18 10.50 2.94 -16.87
CA LYS A 18 11.00 3.69 -18.03
C LYS A 18 11.78 2.85 -19.05
N GLN A 19 11.85 1.54 -18.87
CA GLN A 19 12.50 0.64 -19.82
C GLN A 19 11.50 0.05 -20.83
N ASN A 20 10.24 -0.09 -20.40
CA ASN A 20 9.20 -0.70 -21.22
C ASN A 20 7.81 -0.13 -20.86
N GLU A 21 7.08 0.33 -21.86
CA GLU A 21 5.74 0.92 -21.72
C GLU A 21 4.73 -0.01 -21.04
N TYR A 22 4.77 -1.31 -21.36
CA TYR A 22 3.87 -2.30 -20.71
C TYR A 22 4.17 -2.48 -19.22
N VAL A 23 5.45 -2.40 -18.85
CA VAL A 23 5.90 -2.46 -17.46
C VAL A 23 5.44 -1.22 -16.70
N ASP A 24 5.57 -0.04 -17.29
CA ASP A 24 5.10 1.22 -16.72
C ASP A 24 3.58 1.22 -16.55
N THR A 25 2.84 0.77 -17.56
CA THR A 25 1.37 0.64 -17.52
C THR A 25 0.93 -0.32 -16.42
N LEU A 26 1.55 -1.50 -16.34
CA LEU A 26 1.26 -2.49 -15.30
C LEU A 26 1.52 -1.92 -13.90
N TYR A 27 2.62 -1.21 -13.73
CA TYR A 27 2.96 -0.54 -12.48
C TYR A 27 1.89 0.48 -12.08
N LEU A 28 1.50 1.37 -12.99
CA LEU A 28 0.46 2.37 -12.75
C LEU A 28 -0.87 1.71 -12.38
N ILE A 29 -1.29 0.66 -13.10
CA ILE A 29 -2.51 -0.08 -12.78
C ILE A 29 -2.45 -0.66 -11.36
N ILE A 30 -1.35 -1.32 -11.00
CA ILE A 30 -1.19 -1.89 -9.65
C ILE A 30 -1.27 -0.78 -8.59
N TYR A 31 -0.52 0.30 -8.77
CA TYR A 31 -0.42 1.38 -7.79
C TYR A 31 -1.71 2.21 -7.65
N LEU A 32 -2.55 2.20 -8.69
CA LEU A 32 -3.83 2.89 -8.67
C LEU A 32 -4.80 2.31 -7.61
N PHE A 33 -4.73 1.02 -7.29
CA PHE A 33 -5.70 0.41 -6.38
C PHE A 33 -5.12 -0.40 -5.23
N HIS A 34 -3.88 -0.95 -5.33
CA HIS A 34 -3.44 -1.93 -4.34
C HIS A 34 -3.34 -1.35 -2.92
N MET A 35 -2.79 -0.12 -2.77
CA MET A 35 -2.72 0.53 -1.46
C MET A 35 -4.07 1.06 -0.99
N PRO A 36 -4.87 1.78 -1.80
CA PRO A 36 -6.24 2.16 -1.42
C PRO A 36 -7.09 0.96 -0.96
N ALA A 37 -7.06 -0.16 -1.70
CA ALA A 37 -7.79 -1.37 -1.34
C ALA A 37 -7.26 -2.01 -0.04
N PHE A 38 -5.93 -2.06 0.14
CA PHE A 38 -5.30 -2.60 1.34
C PHE A 38 -5.68 -1.78 2.58
N ILE A 39 -5.66 -0.46 2.45
CA ILE A 39 -6.01 0.49 3.52
C ILE A 39 -7.51 0.42 3.85
N LEU A 40 -8.37 0.34 2.84
CA LEU A 40 -9.80 0.19 3.01
C LEU A 40 -10.12 -1.11 3.78
N ILE A 41 -9.52 -2.24 3.40
CA ILE A 41 -9.67 -3.51 4.12
C ILE A 41 -9.14 -3.39 5.55
N SER A 42 -8.04 -2.68 5.77
CA SER A 42 -7.49 -2.45 7.10
C SER A 42 -8.41 -1.58 7.97
N GLY A 43 -9.08 -0.61 7.37
CA GLY A 43 -10.14 0.17 8.01
C GLY A 43 -11.30 -0.72 8.43
N HIS A 44 -11.79 -1.60 7.55
CA HIS A 44 -12.88 -2.53 7.85
C HIS A 44 -12.60 -3.44 9.06
N PHE A 45 -11.36 -3.92 9.20
CA PHE A 45 -10.96 -4.74 10.34
C PHE A 45 -10.53 -3.93 11.57
N SER A 46 -10.50 -2.61 11.48
CA SER A 46 -10.12 -1.75 12.59
C SER A 46 -11.26 -1.62 13.60
N ARG A 47 -10.88 -1.67 14.89
CA ARG A 47 -11.80 -1.46 16.00
C ARG A 47 -11.52 -0.13 16.65
N LYS A 48 -12.57 0.53 17.16
CA LYS A 48 -12.46 1.76 17.96
C LYS A 48 -11.63 1.49 19.21
N ILE A 49 -10.74 2.42 19.52
CA ILE A 49 -9.98 2.41 20.79
C ILE A 49 -10.95 2.72 21.92
N LYS A 50 -10.98 1.87 22.95
CA LYS A 50 -11.86 2.02 24.11
C LYS A 50 -11.12 2.48 25.37
N GLY A 51 -9.80 2.42 25.36
CA GLY A 51 -9.00 2.82 26.53
C GLY A 51 -7.53 2.39 26.44
N LEU A 52 -6.81 2.55 27.56
CA LEU A 52 -5.37 2.31 27.66
C LEU A 52 -4.91 0.90 27.25
N LYS A 53 -5.76 -0.12 27.43
CA LYS A 53 -5.44 -1.49 27.02
C LYS A 53 -5.30 -1.59 25.49
N ASP A 54 -6.15 -0.89 24.75
CA ASP A 54 -6.09 -0.87 23.28
C ASP A 54 -4.88 -0.06 22.80
N LEU A 55 -4.55 1.06 23.48
CA LEU A 55 -3.34 1.84 23.19
C LEU A 55 -2.07 1.01 23.41
N LYS A 56 -1.96 0.29 24.54
CA LYS A 56 -0.84 -0.63 24.79
C LYS A 56 -0.76 -1.73 23.72
N LYS A 57 -1.91 -2.21 23.24
CA LYS A 57 -1.96 -3.20 22.16
C LYS A 57 -1.43 -2.61 20.84
N ILE A 58 -1.83 -1.38 20.47
CA ILE A 58 -1.32 -0.67 19.29
C ILE A 58 0.20 -0.49 19.40
N GLY A 59 0.69 -0.04 20.56
CA GLY A 59 2.13 0.07 20.81
C GLY A 59 2.88 -1.24 20.56
N LYS A 60 2.38 -2.35 21.07
CA LYS A 60 3.01 -3.67 20.90
C LYS A 60 2.89 -4.24 19.48
N THR A 61 1.77 -4.00 18.79
CA THR A 61 1.49 -4.67 17.50
C THR A 61 1.84 -3.85 16.27
N LEU A 62 2.03 -2.54 16.41
CA LEU A 62 2.36 -1.64 15.32
C LEU A 62 3.63 -0.83 15.58
N LEU A 63 3.70 -0.12 16.74
CA LEU A 63 4.84 0.77 17.00
C LEU A 63 6.13 -0.01 17.24
N LEU A 64 6.09 -1.07 18.06
CA LEU A 64 7.30 -1.85 18.34
C LEU A 64 7.83 -2.57 17.10
N PRO A 65 7.03 -3.26 16.27
CA PRO A 65 7.48 -3.75 14.97
C PRO A 65 8.01 -2.64 14.06
N TYR A 66 7.39 -1.47 14.03
CA TYR A 66 7.89 -0.33 13.29
C TYR A 66 9.32 0.03 13.71
N VAL A 67 9.57 0.24 15.00
CA VAL A 67 10.89 0.62 15.53
C VAL A 67 11.94 -0.47 15.24
N ILE A 68 11.59 -1.74 15.47
CA ILE A 68 12.50 -2.87 15.22
C ILE A 68 12.87 -2.93 13.73
N PHE A 69 11.89 -2.87 12.83
CA PHE A 69 12.16 -2.97 11.40
C PHE A 69 12.79 -1.72 10.82
N GLN A 70 12.54 -0.54 11.37
CA GLN A 70 13.25 0.69 11.00
C GLN A 70 14.76 0.54 11.28
N LEU A 71 15.13 0.01 12.45
CA LEU A 71 16.51 -0.31 12.79
C LEU A 71 17.11 -1.39 11.88
N LEU A 72 16.39 -2.50 11.70
CA LEU A 72 16.85 -3.61 10.85
C LEU A 72 17.09 -3.17 9.40
N TYR A 73 16.18 -2.39 8.83
CA TYR A 73 16.36 -1.82 7.48
C TYR A 73 17.55 -0.89 7.43
N SER A 74 17.68 0.05 8.39
CA SER A 74 18.81 0.98 8.44
C SER A 74 20.15 0.26 8.53
N LEU A 75 20.25 -0.76 9.38
CA LEU A 75 21.47 -1.57 9.52
C LEU A 75 21.75 -2.42 8.26
N TYR A 76 20.72 -3.01 7.67
CA TYR A 76 20.86 -3.83 6.48
C TYR A 76 21.38 -3.01 5.29
N TYR A 77 20.78 -1.86 5.02
CA TYR A 77 21.18 -1.01 3.90
C TYR A 77 22.58 -0.42 4.11
N LYS A 78 22.90 0.02 5.33
CA LYS A 78 24.23 0.54 5.65
C LYS A 78 25.33 -0.53 5.53
N ASN A 79 25.13 -1.68 6.16
CA ASN A 79 26.20 -2.67 6.30
C ASN A 79 26.35 -3.57 5.06
N VAL A 80 25.29 -3.82 4.31
CA VAL A 80 25.31 -4.72 3.15
C VAL A 80 25.55 -3.97 1.85
N PHE A 81 25.02 -2.76 1.71
CA PHE A 81 25.08 -2.00 0.46
C PHE A 81 25.90 -0.70 0.56
N GLY A 82 26.44 -0.37 1.73
CA GLY A 82 27.25 0.81 1.91
C GLY A 82 26.49 2.14 1.83
N ASP A 83 25.16 2.08 1.83
CA ASP A 83 24.32 3.27 1.82
C ASP A 83 24.62 4.07 3.10
N GLY A 84 25.12 5.30 2.98
CA GLY A 84 25.48 6.20 4.08
C GLY A 84 24.26 6.69 4.86
N VAL A 85 23.54 5.79 5.48
CA VAL A 85 22.22 6.07 6.01
C VAL A 85 22.27 6.41 7.48
N GLU A 86 21.81 7.59 7.82
CA GLU A 86 21.46 7.98 9.18
C GLU A 86 20.21 7.23 9.65
N ILE A 87 20.14 6.90 10.94
CA ILE A 87 18.97 6.22 11.52
C ILE A 87 17.93 7.27 11.84
N GLU A 88 17.01 7.51 10.94
CA GLU A 88 15.91 8.45 11.10
C GLU A 88 14.63 7.72 11.53
N PHE A 89 14.21 7.91 12.77
CA PHE A 89 12.96 7.30 13.26
C PHE A 89 11.71 8.05 12.83
N LEU A 90 11.85 9.30 12.43
CA LEU A 90 10.72 10.12 12.01
C LEU A 90 10.40 9.98 10.52
N GLU A 91 11.34 9.48 9.72
CA GLU A 91 11.14 9.19 8.32
C GLU A 91 11.09 7.67 8.10
N PRO A 92 9.88 7.10 7.96
CA PRO A 92 9.74 5.67 7.81
C PRO A 92 10.33 5.17 6.50
N ARG A 93 11.25 4.21 6.61
CA ARG A 93 11.90 3.63 5.45
C ARG A 93 10.93 2.81 4.62
N TYR A 94 10.92 3.10 3.32
CA TYR A 94 10.22 2.31 2.30
C TYR A 94 8.75 2.01 2.65
N ALA A 95 8.43 0.73 2.88
CA ALA A 95 7.06 0.30 3.17
C ALA A 95 6.59 0.60 4.61
N LEU A 96 7.49 0.90 5.55
CA LEU A 96 7.14 1.05 6.98
C LEU A 96 6.17 2.21 7.28
N TRP A 97 6.03 3.15 6.34
CA TRP A 97 5.06 4.24 6.44
C TRP A 97 3.64 3.78 6.78
N PHE A 98 3.22 2.62 6.27
CA PHE A 98 1.88 2.11 6.51
C PHE A 98 1.62 1.75 7.98
N LEU A 99 2.62 1.21 8.71
CA LEU A 99 2.47 0.93 10.14
C LEU A 99 2.27 2.22 10.92
N LEU A 100 3.04 3.25 10.60
CA LEU A 100 2.97 4.54 11.25
C LEU A 100 1.64 5.24 10.95
N SER A 101 1.24 5.29 9.68
CA SER A 101 -0.07 5.82 9.28
C SER A 101 -1.22 5.05 9.92
N MET A 102 -1.12 3.71 10.06
CA MET A 102 -2.14 2.90 10.74
C MET A 102 -2.29 3.30 12.22
N ILE A 103 -1.21 3.61 12.91
CA ILE A 103 -1.26 4.15 14.28
C ILE A 103 -2.01 5.47 14.29
N MET A 104 -1.64 6.40 13.40
CA MET A 104 -2.26 7.72 13.31
C MET A 104 -3.74 7.64 12.95
N TRP A 105 -4.15 6.82 11.97
CA TRP A 105 -5.56 6.63 11.63
C TRP A 105 -6.38 6.12 12.81
N LYS A 106 -5.84 5.20 13.61
CA LYS A 106 -6.51 4.72 14.82
C LYS A 106 -6.60 5.81 15.88
N MET A 107 -5.57 6.62 16.05
CA MET A 107 -5.58 7.77 16.97
C MET A 107 -6.60 8.83 16.50
N MET A 108 -6.63 9.15 15.20
CA MET A 108 -7.61 10.09 14.63
C MET A 108 -9.05 9.61 14.83
N LEU A 109 -9.35 8.31 14.66
CA LEU A 109 -10.66 7.74 14.99
C LEU A 109 -11.00 7.87 16.48
N TRP A 110 -10.02 7.76 17.35
CA TRP A 110 -10.23 7.90 18.79
C TRP A 110 -10.50 9.34 19.19
N ILE A 111 -9.77 10.31 18.64
CA ILE A 111 -9.86 11.74 18.94
C ILE A 111 -11.13 12.37 18.34
N PHE A 112 -11.35 12.18 17.05
CA PHE A 112 -12.42 12.87 16.32
C PHE A 112 -13.77 12.13 16.37
N GLY A 113 -13.80 10.94 16.95
CA GLY A 113 -15.01 10.15 17.09
C GLY A 113 -15.44 9.44 15.81
N ASN A 114 -16.69 8.95 15.83
CA ASN A 114 -17.21 8.03 14.83
C ASN A 114 -18.43 8.66 14.13
N HIS A 115 -18.20 9.58 13.21
CA HIS A 115 -19.25 10.23 12.41
C HIS A 115 -18.98 10.03 10.92
N LYS A 116 -19.98 9.55 10.15
CA LYS A 116 -19.85 9.33 8.71
C LYS A 116 -19.45 10.59 7.92
N GLY A 117 -19.82 11.76 8.40
CA GLY A 117 -19.38 13.05 7.83
C GLY A 117 -17.88 13.25 7.82
N MET A 118 -17.12 12.51 8.66
CA MET A 118 -15.66 12.56 8.68
C MET A 118 -15.04 12.10 7.36
N ILE A 119 -15.74 11.32 6.53
CA ILE A 119 -15.24 10.93 5.19
C ILE A 119 -15.09 12.20 4.34
N GLY A 120 -16.13 13.04 4.25
CA GLY A 120 -16.05 14.29 3.49
C GLY A 120 -14.99 15.24 4.04
N VAL A 121 -14.95 15.41 5.37
CA VAL A 121 -13.91 16.23 6.03
C VAL A 121 -12.51 15.71 5.71
N SER A 122 -12.29 14.40 5.77
CA SER A 122 -10.97 13.81 5.47
C SER A 122 -10.54 14.03 4.02
N VAL A 123 -11.47 13.98 3.07
CA VAL A 123 -11.17 14.31 1.66
C VAL A 123 -10.76 15.78 1.53
N ILE A 124 -11.53 16.72 2.12
CA ILE A 124 -11.21 18.15 2.08
C ILE A 124 -9.85 18.41 2.72
N VAL A 125 -9.61 17.87 3.93
CA VAL A 125 -8.30 18.01 4.61
C VAL A 125 -7.18 17.46 3.74
N SER A 126 -7.35 16.31 3.13
CA SER A 126 -6.34 15.72 2.26
C SER A 126 -6.04 16.57 1.02
N LEU A 127 -7.04 17.24 0.44
CA LEU A 127 -6.84 18.15 -0.68
C LEU A 127 -6.08 19.42 -0.24
N LEU A 128 -6.37 19.94 0.95
CA LEU A 128 -5.75 21.17 1.46
C LEU A 128 -4.33 20.94 1.98
N VAL A 129 -4.09 19.80 2.63
CA VAL A 129 -2.77 19.44 3.19
C VAL A 129 -1.68 19.40 2.12
N GLY A 130 -2.02 19.11 0.86
CA GLY A 130 -1.06 19.14 -0.24
C GLY A 130 -0.39 20.49 -0.50
N TYR A 131 -0.93 21.59 0.01
CA TYR A 131 -0.32 22.93 -0.07
C TYR A 131 0.61 23.25 1.10
N ILE A 132 0.70 22.39 2.10
CA ILE A 132 1.50 22.60 3.31
C ILE A 132 2.83 21.85 3.16
N SER A 133 3.91 22.56 2.91
CA SER A 133 5.24 22.00 2.64
C SER A 133 5.80 21.19 3.80
N GLU A 134 5.44 21.56 5.03
CA GLU A 134 5.85 20.84 6.25
C GLU A 134 5.18 19.49 6.40
N VAL A 135 4.05 19.26 5.69
CA VAL A 135 3.36 17.96 5.68
C VAL A 135 3.91 17.10 4.55
N ASN A 136 5.08 16.54 4.78
CA ASN A 136 5.86 15.75 3.85
C ASN A 136 6.00 14.28 4.29
N GLU A 137 7.15 13.66 4.04
CA GLU A 137 7.47 12.28 4.43
C GLU A 137 7.73 12.12 5.93
N CYS A 138 8.00 13.21 6.68
CA CYS A 138 8.17 13.17 8.12
C CYS A 138 6.93 12.55 8.78
N LEU A 139 7.15 11.53 9.61
CA LEU A 139 6.09 10.70 10.21
C LEU A 139 5.05 10.16 9.21
N SER A 140 5.37 10.18 7.91
CA SER A 140 4.42 9.87 6.82
C SER A 140 3.14 10.71 6.86
N LEU A 141 3.20 11.95 7.30
CA LEU A 141 2.01 12.79 7.48
C LEU A 141 1.27 12.97 6.17
N SER A 142 1.95 13.28 5.07
CA SER A 142 1.32 13.44 3.76
C SER A 142 0.49 12.21 3.36
N ARG A 143 1.10 11.01 3.43
CA ARG A 143 0.39 9.74 3.14
C ARG A 143 -0.73 9.45 4.12
N THR A 144 -0.54 9.80 5.38
CA THR A 144 -1.54 9.61 6.43
C THR A 144 -2.82 10.37 6.08
N PHE A 145 -2.73 11.64 5.74
CA PHE A 145 -3.89 12.43 5.32
C PHE A 145 -4.42 12.00 3.96
N PHE A 146 -3.54 11.72 3.00
CA PHE A 146 -3.92 11.29 1.66
C PHE A 146 -4.76 10.00 1.67
N PHE A 147 -4.39 9.01 2.47
CA PHE A 147 -5.07 7.71 2.50
C PHE A 147 -6.16 7.58 3.57
N PHE A 148 -6.29 8.56 4.46
CA PHE A 148 -7.29 8.50 5.53
C PHE A 148 -8.74 8.35 5.03
N PRO A 149 -9.18 8.97 3.93
CA PRO A 149 -10.52 8.75 3.39
C PRO A 149 -10.80 7.27 3.07
N PHE A 150 -9.84 6.55 2.49
CA PHE A 150 -9.99 5.12 2.18
C PHE A 150 -10.09 4.27 3.44
N PHE A 151 -9.31 4.60 4.48
CA PHE A 151 -9.39 3.95 5.77
C PHE A 151 -10.78 4.15 6.41
N LEU A 152 -11.31 5.37 6.39
CA LEU A 152 -12.64 5.70 6.94
C LEU A 152 -13.75 5.00 6.16
N ILE A 153 -13.70 5.01 4.83
CA ILE A 153 -14.67 4.29 4.00
C ILE A 153 -14.69 2.82 4.41
N GLY A 154 -13.52 2.18 4.52
CA GLY A 154 -13.41 0.80 4.97
C GLY A 154 -13.97 0.58 6.36
N TYR A 155 -13.72 1.49 7.29
CA TYR A 155 -14.22 1.43 8.65
C TYR A 155 -15.76 1.46 8.74
N TYR A 156 -16.42 2.21 7.83
CA TYR A 156 -17.89 2.30 7.78
C TYR A 156 -18.55 1.26 6.89
N LEU A 157 -17.79 0.51 6.07
CA LEU A 157 -18.34 -0.56 5.27
C LEU A 157 -18.60 -1.80 6.11
N ASP A 158 -19.85 -2.28 6.09
CA ASP A 158 -20.25 -3.51 6.72
C ASP A 158 -20.07 -4.71 5.80
N ARG A 159 -20.06 -5.92 6.38
CA ARG A 159 -19.96 -7.16 5.64
C ARG A 159 -21.03 -7.27 4.54
N GLU A 160 -22.22 -6.76 4.79
CA GLU A 160 -23.33 -6.77 3.85
C GLU A 160 -23.01 -5.95 2.60
N ASN A 161 -22.32 -4.81 2.72
CA ASN A 161 -21.88 -3.98 1.61
C ASN A 161 -20.97 -4.79 0.66
N PHE A 162 -20.00 -5.54 1.19
CA PHE A 162 -19.12 -6.39 0.39
C PHE A 162 -19.91 -7.54 -0.31
N VAL A 163 -20.96 -8.06 0.32
CA VAL A 163 -21.83 -9.06 -0.31
C VAL A 163 -22.63 -8.44 -1.45
N LYS A 164 -23.20 -7.25 -1.24
CA LYS A 164 -23.96 -6.50 -2.26
C LYS A 164 -23.11 -6.13 -3.48
N MET A 165 -21.83 -5.81 -3.29
CA MET A 165 -20.88 -5.56 -4.38
C MET A 165 -20.74 -6.76 -5.33
N LYS A 166 -21.00 -7.99 -4.85
CA LYS A 166 -20.82 -9.24 -5.60
C LYS A 166 -22.06 -9.69 -6.39
N ASN A 167 -23.07 -8.84 -6.56
CA ASN A 167 -24.22 -9.19 -7.40
C ASN A 167 -23.83 -9.18 -8.89
N LYS A 168 -24.62 -9.86 -9.73
CA LYS A 168 -24.33 -10.04 -11.15
C LYS A 168 -24.18 -8.72 -11.93
N TRP A 169 -24.96 -7.70 -11.58
CA TRP A 169 -24.91 -6.40 -12.22
C TRP A 169 -23.63 -5.65 -11.87
N ASN A 170 -23.28 -5.58 -10.58
CA ASN A 170 -22.05 -4.95 -10.14
C ASN A 170 -20.81 -5.63 -10.74
N VAL A 171 -20.83 -6.97 -10.86
CA VAL A 171 -19.72 -7.70 -11.49
C VAL A 171 -19.61 -7.34 -12.98
N ARG A 172 -20.72 -7.23 -13.71
CA ARG A 172 -20.69 -6.79 -15.12
C ARG A 172 -20.15 -5.36 -15.25
N ILE A 173 -20.68 -4.42 -14.45
CA ILE A 173 -20.21 -3.03 -14.41
C ILE A 173 -18.72 -2.99 -14.08
N ALA A 174 -18.28 -3.70 -13.05
CA ALA A 174 -16.88 -3.74 -12.65
C ALA A 174 -15.98 -4.34 -13.75
N SER A 175 -16.46 -5.33 -14.51
CA SER A 175 -15.70 -5.89 -15.63
C SER A 175 -15.52 -4.88 -16.77
N VAL A 176 -16.57 -4.13 -17.10
CA VAL A 176 -16.47 -3.05 -18.11
C VAL A 176 -15.53 -1.95 -17.62
N LEU A 177 -15.70 -1.50 -16.36
CA LEU A 177 -14.83 -0.50 -15.76
C LEU A 177 -13.36 -0.98 -15.69
N ALA A 178 -13.10 -2.25 -15.42
CA ALA A 178 -11.75 -2.81 -15.42
C ALA A 178 -11.07 -2.66 -16.79
N ILE A 179 -11.78 -3.04 -17.87
CA ILE A 179 -11.28 -2.90 -19.23
C ILE A 179 -11.06 -1.43 -19.56
N SER A 180 -12.03 -0.56 -19.26
CA SER A 180 -11.93 0.88 -19.50
C SER A 180 -10.77 1.52 -18.76
N LEU A 181 -10.52 1.14 -17.48
CA LEU A 181 -9.39 1.65 -16.70
C LEU A 181 -8.05 1.18 -17.28
N VAL A 182 -7.93 -0.09 -17.69
CA VAL A 182 -6.70 -0.59 -18.31
C VAL A 182 -6.41 0.16 -19.61
N LEU A 183 -7.41 0.30 -20.48
CA LEU A 183 -7.27 1.04 -21.73
C LEU A 183 -6.95 2.53 -21.47
N PHE A 184 -7.63 3.15 -20.51
CA PHE A 184 -7.38 4.54 -20.15
C PHE A 184 -5.94 4.74 -19.65
N VAL A 185 -5.46 3.89 -18.74
CA VAL A 185 -4.08 3.99 -18.23
C VAL A 185 -3.07 3.66 -19.34
N TYR A 186 -3.37 2.73 -20.24
CA TYR A 186 -2.49 2.42 -21.37
C TYR A 186 -2.35 3.59 -22.36
N VAL A 187 -3.46 4.27 -22.67
CA VAL A 187 -3.47 5.35 -23.68
C VAL A 187 -2.99 6.69 -23.11
N TYR A 188 -3.39 7.02 -21.88
CA TYR A 188 -3.18 8.34 -21.27
C TYR A 188 -2.25 8.33 -20.07
N GLY A 189 -1.89 7.15 -19.55
CA GLY A 189 -1.07 7.03 -18.35
C GLY A 189 0.36 7.47 -18.62
N ASP A 190 0.91 8.26 -17.71
CA ASP A 190 2.32 8.65 -17.70
C ASP A 190 2.95 8.15 -16.40
N ILE A 191 4.13 7.54 -16.47
CA ILE A 191 4.82 7.00 -15.28
C ILE A 191 5.06 8.07 -14.20
N ARG A 192 5.07 9.34 -14.57
CA ARG A 192 5.15 10.48 -13.63
C ARG A 192 3.92 10.59 -12.72
N TRP A 193 2.77 9.98 -13.09
CA TRP A 193 1.58 9.92 -12.23
C TRP A 193 1.82 9.17 -10.92
N LYS A 194 2.86 8.35 -10.84
CA LYS A 194 3.22 7.63 -9.61
C LYS A 194 3.38 8.55 -8.40
N GLU A 195 3.88 9.78 -8.58
CA GLU A 195 4.05 10.72 -7.46
C GLU A 195 2.70 11.12 -6.86
N TRP A 196 1.68 11.28 -7.70
CA TRP A 196 0.31 11.50 -7.27
C TRP A 196 -0.29 10.30 -6.54
N PHE A 197 0.04 9.06 -6.99
CA PHE A 197 -0.44 7.83 -6.36
C PHE A 197 0.20 7.58 -5.00
N PHE A 198 1.43 8.02 -4.80
CA PHE A 198 2.13 7.86 -3.54
C PHE A 198 1.58 8.77 -2.45
N GLY A 199 1.12 9.98 -2.79
CA GLY A 199 0.65 10.97 -1.83
C GLY A 199 1.66 11.30 -0.74
N ARG A 200 2.97 11.28 -1.05
CA ARG A 200 4.06 11.37 -0.07
C ARG A 200 4.61 12.76 0.11
N ILE A 201 4.51 13.61 -0.91
CA ILE A 201 5.10 14.93 -0.99
C ILE A 201 4.03 16.01 -1.21
N PRO A 202 4.29 17.26 -0.82
CA PRO A 202 3.41 18.40 -1.09
C PRO A 202 3.34 18.71 -2.58
N TYR A 203 2.36 19.51 -2.99
CA TYR A 203 2.13 19.82 -4.42
C TYR A 203 3.30 20.53 -5.08
N GLU A 204 4.00 21.40 -4.37
CA GLU A 204 5.13 22.16 -4.91
C GLU A 204 6.32 21.27 -5.32
N GLU A 205 6.44 20.10 -4.72
CA GLU A 205 7.47 19.12 -5.05
C GLU A 205 7.05 18.19 -6.20
N ILE A 206 5.78 18.23 -6.63
CA ILE A 206 5.31 17.44 -7.77
C ILE A 206 5.51 18.24 -9.05
N HIS A 207 6.59 17.96 -9.76
CA HIS A 207 6.97 18.68 -10.98
C HIS A 207 6.13 18.36 -12.22
N TYR A 208 5.08 17.53 -12.08
CA TYR A 208 4.21 17.15 -13.19
C TYR A 208 2.73 17.24 -12.78
N GLY A 209 2.02 18.21 -13.33
CA GLY A 209 0.57 18.33 -13.19
C GLY A 209 -0.16 17.37 -14.14
N ILE A 210 -1.21 16.73 -13.65
CA ILE A 210 -2.11 15.92 -14.51
C ILE A 210 -3.16 16.84 -15.14
N LEU A 211 -3.67 17.78 -14.34
CA LEU A 211 -4.60 18.83 -14.73
C LEU A 211 -4.00 20.19 -14.35
N ASP A 212 -4.61 21.28 -14.81
CA ASP A 212 -4.15 22.66 -14.60
C ASP A 212 -4.02 23.05 -13.12
N SER A 213 -4.76 22.39 -12.24
CA SER A 213 -4.73 22.61 -10.79
C SER A 213 -4.27 21.36 -10.05
N ALA A 214 -3.39 21.52 -9.06
CA ALA A 214 -2.93 20.43 -8.21
C ALA A 214 -4.09 19.77 -7.43
N VAL A 215 -5.05 20.56 -6.93
CA VAL A 215 -6.25 20.04 -6.26
C VAL A 215 -7.10 19.21 -7.22
N LEU A 216 -7.31 19.70 -8.46
CA LEU A 216 -8.07 18.95 -9.47
C LEU A 216 -7.35 17.67 -9.86
N SER A 217 -6.03 17.71 -10.00
CA SER A 217 -5.21 16.52 -10.26
C SER A 217 -5.36 15.49 -9.13
N ARG A 218 -5.27 15.90 -7.86
CA ARG A 218 -5.45 15.00 -6.70
C ARG A 218 -6.88 14.46 -6.62
N LEU A 219 -7.88 15.28 -6.88
CA LEU A 219 -9.28 14.85 -6.92
C LEU A 219 -9.53 13.82 -8.02
N PHE A 220 -8.98 14.05 -9.21
CA PHE A 220 -9.04 13.11 -10.32
C PHE A 220 -8.41 11.77 -9.96
N ILE A 221 -7.23 11.79 -9.33
CA ILE A 221 -6.57 10.57 -8.83
C ILE A 221 -7.43 9.86 -7.78
N TYR A 222 -8.07 10.58 -6.87
CA TYR A 222 -9.01 9.97 -5.91
C TYR A 222 -10.16 9.23 -6.59
N ILE A 223 -10.75 9.83 -7.63
CA ILE A 223 -11.83 9.20 -8.40
C ILE A 223 -11.32 7.90 -9.04
N LEU A 224 -10.17 7.95 -9.71
CA LEU A 224 -9.57 6.77 -10.33
C LEU A 224 -9.26 5.68 -9.28
N MET A 225 -8.68 6.04 -8.13
CA MET A 225 -8.39 5.12 -7.04
C MET A 225 -9.65 4.50 -6.44
N MET A 226 -10.71 5.27 -6.28
CA MET A 226 -11.99 4.77 -5.76
C MET A 226 -12.63 3.79 -6.73
N VAL A 227 -12.69 4.15 -8.02
CA VAL A 227 -13.25 3.28 -9.06
C VAL A 227 -12.45 1.98 -9.17
N SER A 228 -11.12 2.06 -9.23
CA SER A 228 -10.26 0.87 -9.35
C SER A 228 -10.31 -0.01 -8.09
N THR A 229 -10.41 0.59 -6.90
CA THR A 229 -10.61 -0.15 -5.64
C THR A 229 -11.97 -0.86 -5.63
N TYR A 230 -13.04 -0.19 -6.07
CA TYR A 230 -14.37 -0.82 -6.22
C TYR A 230 -14.33 -1.99 -7.21
N VAL A 231 -13.69 -1.80 -8.37
CA VAL A 231 -13.49 -2.85 -9.38
C VAL A 231 -12.78 -4.05 -8.76
N PHE A 232 -11.64 -3.84 -8.09
CA PHE A 232 -10.90 -4.90 -7.44
C PHE A 232 -11.74 -5.65 -6.40
N LEU A 233 -12.38 -4.92 -5.47
CA LEU A 233 -13.21 -5.53 -4.42
C LEU A 233 -14.40 -6.30 -5.00
N THR A 234 -14.96 -5.85 -6.13
CA THR A 234 -16.06 -6.50 -6.80
C THR A 234 -15.62 -7.76 -7.56
N LEU A 235 -14.47 -7.76 -8.21
CA LEU A 235 -14.00 -8.87 -9.04
C LEU A 235 -13.22 -9.93 -8.27
N VAL A 236 -12.64 -9.59 -7.10
CA VAL A 236 -11.88 -10.57 -6.31
C VAL A 236 -12.74 -11.80 -5.98
N PRO A 237 -12.24 -13.05 -6.16
CA PRO A 237 -13.03 -14.27 -5.96
C PRO A 237 -13.61 -14.41 -4.56
N LYS A 238 -14.80 -15.00 -4.45
CA LYS A 238 -15.43 -15.38 -3.18
C LYS A 238 -14.87 -16.71 -2.64
N GLY A 239 -14.95 -16.87 -1.31
CA GLY A 239 -14.69 -18.13 -0.63
C GLY A 239 -13.21 -18.40 -0.35
N ASN A 240 -12.96 -19.51 0.35
CA ASN A 240 -11.61 -19.97 0.66
C ASN A 240 -10.97 -20.61 -0.57
N ARG A 241 -9.79 -20.16 -0.90
CA ARG A 241 -8.92 -20.68 -1.94
C ARG A 241 -7.60 -21.11 -1.29
N TRP A 242 -6.80 -21.92 -1.98
CA TRP A 242 -5.50 -22.39 -1.49
C TRP A 242 -4.57 -21.27 -1.02
N TYR A 243 -4.63 -20.09 -1.68
CA TYR A 243 -3.85 -18.90 -1.32
C TYR A 243 -4.45 -18.06 -0.18
N THR A 244 -5.66 -18.34 0.28
CA THR A 244 -6.35 -17.52 1.30
C THR A 244 -5.59 -17.53 2.63
N ALA A 245 -4.94 -18.64 2.97
CA ALA A 245 -4.13 -18.78 4.18
C ALA A 245 -2.98 -17.76 4.24
N ILE A 246 -2.46 -17.30 3.10
CA ILE A 246 -1.46 -16.22 3.03
C ILE A 246 -2.01 -14.92 3.63
N GLY A 247 -3.33 -14.72 3.58
CA GLY A 247 -4.00 -13.53 4.11
C GLY A 247 -3.77 -13.28 5.60
N SER A 248 -3.63 -14.33 6.40
CA SER A 248 -3.31 -14.22 7.83
C SER A 248 -1.84 -13.91 8.13
N LYS A 249 -0.98 -13.99 7.11
CA LYS A 249 0.48 -13.84 7.22
C LYS A 249 1.01 -12.62 6.47
N THR A 250 0.11 -11.73 6.03
CA THR A 250 0.45 -10.56 5.22
C THR A 250 1.45 -9.63 5.91
N LEU A 251 1.41 -9.50 7.23
CA LEU A 251 2.34 -8.66 7.98
C LEU A 251 3.79 -9.18 7.87
N VAL A 252 3.98 -10.51 7.93
CA VAL A 252 5.30 -11.12 7.78
C VAL A 252 5.87 -10.84 6.40
N VAL A 253 5.08 -11.11 5.35
CA VAL A 253 5.47 -10.82 3.96
C VAL A 253 5.77 -9.33 3.80
N TYR A 254 4.88 -8.46 4.32
CA TYR A 254 5.01 -7.03 4.24
C TYR A 254 6.32 -6.50 4.87
N LEU A 255 6.71 -7.01 6.02
CA LEU A 255 7.91 -6.56 6.73
C LEU A 255 9.22 -7.13 6.16
N LEU A 256 9.17 -8.26 5.45
CA LEU A 256 10.38 -8.95 5.00
C LEU A 256 10.69 -8.82 3.50
N HIS A 257 9.68 -8.55 2.66
CA HIS A 257 9.84 -8.63 1.21
C HIS A 257 10.92 -7.68 0.65
N LEU A 258 11.07 -6.50 1.22
CA LEU A 258 12.04 -5.51 0.71
C LEU A 258 13.49 -5.91 0.97
N PHE A 259 13.79 -6.69 2.03
CA PHE A 259 15.13 -7.26 2.19
C PHE A 259 15.50 -8.15 1.01
N ILE A 260 14.54 -9.00 0.59
CA ILE A 260 14.75 -9.92 -0.53
C ILE A 260 14.81 -9.15 -1.85
N ILE A 261 13.91 -8.18 -2.06
CA ILE A 261 13.89 -7.39 -3.29
C ILE A 261 15.16 -6.57 -3.45
N ARG A 262 15.70 -5.99 -2.37
CA ARG A 262 16.96 -5.27 -2.44
C ARG A 262 18.13 -6.19 -2.78
N ALA A 263 18.21 -7.36 -2.13
CA ALA A 263 19.22 -8.36 -2.49
C ALA A 263 19.07 -8.87 -3.93
N PHE A 264 17.83 -9.06 -4.38
CA PHE A 264 17.53 -9.48 -5.76
C PHE A 264 18.08 -8.51 -6.80
N LYS A 265 18.03 -7.19 -6.54
CA LYS A 265 18.56 -6.16 -7.45
C LYS A 265 20.06 -6.25 -7.70
N GLU A 266 20.81 -6.92 -6.82
CA GLU A 266 22.25 -7.14 -6.97
C GLU A 266 22.58 -8.47 -7.67
N THR A 267 21.58 -9.24 -8.14
CA THR A 267 21.79 -10.54 -8.76
C THR A 267 21.92 -10.44 -10.29
N GLU A 268 22.64 -11.38 -10.88
CA GLU A 268 22.71 -11.54 -12.34
C GLU A 268 21.34 -11.81 -12.98
N ILE A 269 20.40 -12.40 -12.21
CA ILE A 269 19.02 -12.62 -12.68
C ILE A 269 18.32 -11.29 -12.92
N TYR A 270 18.57 -10.28 -12.08
CA TYR A 270 18.01 -8.94 -12.28
C TYR A 270 18.50 -8.35 -13.61
N VAL A 271 19.81 -8.37 -13.86
CA VAL A 271 20.44 -7.89 -15.09
C VAL A 271 19.98 -8.71 -16.31
N TRP A 272 19.84 -10.03 -16.16
CA TRP A 272 19.32 -10.89 -17.23
C TRP A 272 17.89 -10.53 -17.64
N ILE A 273 17.00 -10.27 -16.69
CA ILE A 273 15.62 -9.83 -16.96
C ILE A 273 15.64 -8.50 -17.73
N GLU A 274 16.49 -7.56 -17.33
CA GLU A 274 16.65 -6.27 -18.00
C GLU A 274 17.10 -6.45 -19.45
N ASN A 275 18.18 -7.20 -19.67
CA ASN A 275 18.78 -7.42 -20.98
C ASN A 275 17.86 -8.20 -21.94
N THR A 276 17.07 -9.13 -21.43
CA THR A 276 16.16 -9.98 -22.23
C THR A 276 14.74 -9.42 -22.30
N SER A 277 14.42 -8.36 -21.58
CA SER A 277 13.06 -7.82 -21.41
C SER A 277 12.04 -8.89 -20.97
N ASN A 278 12.48 -9.93 -20.25
CA ASN A 278 11.63 -11.03 -19.81
C ASN A 278 10.91 -10.69 -18.49
N TYR A 279 10.12 -9.63 -18.49
CA TYR A 279 9.40 -9.14 -17.30
C TYR A 279 8.34 -10.12 -16.76
N ILE A 280 7.94 -11.13 -17.55
CA ILE A 280 7.03 -12.20 -17.09
C ILE A 280 7.67 -12.97 -15.93
N ALA A 281 8.99 -13.11 -15.89
CA ALA A 281 9.70 -13.76 -14.80
C ALA A 281 9.41 -13.10 -13.42
N LEU A 282 9.14 -11.79 -13.39
CA LEU A 282 8.85 -11.05 -12.15
C LEU A 282 7.59 -11.56 -11.45
N PHE A 283 6.60 -12.06 -12.21
CA PHE A 283 5.39 -12.67 -11.62
C PHE A 283 5.72 -13.95 -10.87
N ALA A 284 6.58 -14.79 -11.44
CA ALA A 284 7.03 -16.03 -10.80
C ALA A 284 7.89 -15.72 -9.56
N ILE A 285 8.81 -14.76 -9.66
CA ILE A 285 9.67 -14.32 -8.55
C ILE A 285 8.82 -13.75 -7.42
N ALA A 286 7.85 -12.87 -7.72
CA ALA A 286 6.92 -12.34 -6.73
C ALA A 286 6.15 -13.46 -6.02
N PHE A 287 5.69 -14.46 -6.79
CA PHE A 287 4.99 -15.61 -6.24
C PHE A 287 5.88 -16.42 -5.29
N VAL A 288 7.12 -16.72 -5.68
CA VAL A 288 8.08 -17.45 -4.85
C VAL A 288 8.37 -16.69 -3.56
N ILE A 289 8.62 -15.37 -3.64
CA ILE A 289 8.86 -14.53 -2.45
C ILE A 289 7.67 -14.61 -1.49
N VAL A 290 6.45 -14.38 -1.97
CA VAL A 290 5.24 -14.41 -1.14
C VAL A 290 5.00 -15.80 -0.56
N TYR A 291 5.19 -16.85 -1.36
CA TYR A 291 5.04 -18.24 -0.93
C TYR A 291 6.02 -18.59 0.18
N VAL A 292 7.31 -18.30 0.00
CA VAL A 292 8.37 -18.59 0.99
C VAL A 292 8.14 -17.81 2.27
N LEU A 293 7.93 -16.49 2.18
CA LEU A 293 7.73 -15.63 3.35
C LEU A 293 6.44 -15.95 4.12
N SER A 294 5.45 -16.56 3.46
CA SER A 294 4.22 -17.00 4.12
C SER A 294 4.32 -18.40 4.75
N ARG A 295 5.48 -19.07 4.73
CA ARG A 295 5.64 -20.40 5.37
C ARG A 295 5.63 -20.30 6.89
N ASN A 296 5.12 -21.35 7.54
CA ASN A 296 4.97 -21.37 8.99
C ASN A 296 6.30 -21.22 9.75
N TRP A 297 7.38 -21.75 9.20
CA TRP A 297 8.69 -21.62 9.82
C TRP A 297 9.17 -20.16 9.83
N VAL A 298 9.00 -19.40 8.72
CA VAL A 298 9.32 -17.96 8.67
C VAL A 298 8.52 -17.21 9.72
N CYS A 299 7.21 -17.47 9.77
CA CYS A 299 6.33 -16.82 10.76
C CYS A 299 6.75 -17.14 12.21
N ARG A 300 7.25 -18.37 12.49
CA ARG A 300 7.72 -18.74 13.82
C ARG A 300 9.02 -18.04 14.20
N VAL A 301 9.97 -17.98 13.29
CA VAL A 301 11.26 -17.30 13.51
C VAL A 301 11.07 -15.79 13.70
N THR A 302 10.17 -15.17 12.94
CA THR A 302 9.94 -13.73 13.00
C THR A 302 8.90 -13.30 14.05
N ALA A 303 8.15 -14.24 14.63
CA ALA A 303 7.13 -13.95 15.64
C ALA A 303 7.64 -13.10 16.83
N PRO A 304 8.85 -13.30 17.38
CA PRO A 304 9.37 -12.45 18.46
C PRO A 304 9.52 -10.98 18.02
N LEU A 305 9.96 -10.74 16.79
CA LEU A 305 10.19 -9.39 16.25
C LEU A 305 8.86 -8.66 15.98
N MET A 306 7.80 -9.41 15.73
CA MET A 306 6.47 -8.88 15.41
C MET A 306 5.54 -8.86 16.62
N MET A 307 6.00 -9.27 17.79
CA MET A 307 5.18 -9.46 19.01
C MET A 307 3.85 -10.17 18.72
N ALA A 308 3.86 -11.06 17.72
CA ALA A 308 2.71 -11.88 17.39
C ALA A 308 2.49 -12.89 18.50
N HIS A 309 1.62 -12.56 19.45
CA HIS A 309 1.19 -13.53 20.44
C HIS A 309 0.63 -14.77 19.73
N LYS A 310 1.20 -15.93 19.99
CA LYS A 310 0.55 -17.21 19.70
C LYS A 310 -0.87 -17.16 20.26
N LYS A 311 -1.87 -17.18 19.38
CA LYS A 311 -3.20 -17.66 19.73
C LYS A 311 -3.19 -19.17 19.68
#